data_16c4c43044a389646da4f132179848b2
#
_entry.id   16c4c43044a389646da4f132179848b2
#
_cell.length_a   1.000
_cell.length_b   1.000
_cell.length_c   1.000
_cell.angle_alpha   90.00
_cell.angle_beta   90.00
_cell.angle_gamma   90.00
#
_symmetry.space_group_name_H-M   'P 1'
#
loop_
_entity.id
_entity.type
_entity.pdbx_description
1 polymer ?
#
loop_
_entity_poly.entity_id
_entity_poly.type
_entity_poly.pdbx_seq_one_letter_code
_entity_poly.pdbx_strand_id
1 'polypeptide(L)'
;WSGEIHDGCLWGRGATDMKGPLAAMLAAMLRLRENKDWTGSLTVGCVVDEEYKYRGILSLIKANAPWDFAVVGEPTGMKVVRGCKGSCRFTIHTEGRAAHSSNPASGSNAIVGMSRAIPSMAEYFENGLTQFSREGFGPSTGSIGLIEGGSGINIVPDRCEISIDIRTVPGQDTDAMLREFEEFV
;
A
#
# COMPACT_ATOMS: atom_id res chain seq x y z
N TRP A 1 19.67 -9.37 -9.83
CA TRP A 1 20.40 -9.39 -8.53
C TRP A 1 21.92 -9.41 -8.74
N SER A 2 22.40 -8.67 -9.77
CA SER A 2 23.82 -8.75 -10.16
C SER A 2 24.75 -8.24 -9.05
N GLY A 3 24.40 -7.16 -8.36
CA GLY A 3 25.27 -6.48 -7.42
C GLY A 3 26.51 -5.83 -8.09
N GLU A 4 26.40 -5.57 -9.39
CA GLU A 4 27.47 -4.95 -10.18
C GLU A 4 27.63 -3.48 -9.84
N ILE A 5 28.85 -2.97 -9.97
CA ILE A 5 29.15 -1.56 -9.76
C ILE A 5 29.46 -0.93 -11.10
N HIS A 6 28.62 0.03 -11.51
CA HIS A 6 28.80 0.85 -12.71
C HIS A 6 28.68 2.32 -12.36
N ASP A 7 29.61 3.13 -12.83
CA ASP A 7 29.63 4.60 -12.63
C ASP A 7 29.50 5.01 -11.14
N GLY A 8 30.11 4.24 -10.25
CA GLY A 8 30.03 4.47 -8.80
C GLY A 8 28.70 4.08 -8.14
N CYS A 9 27.79 3.45 -8.88
CA CYS A 9 26.49 2.99 -8.40
C CYS A 9 26.44 1.47 -8.28
N LEU A 10 25.86 0.96 -7.20
CA LEU A 10 25.58 -0.45 -7.00
C LEU A 10 24.21 -0.80 -7.61
N TRP A 11 24.20 -1.68 -8.61
CA TRP A 11 23.00 -2.10 -9.32
C TRP A 11 22.46 -3.42 -8.78
N GLY A 12 21.15 -3.47 -8.51
CA GLY A 12 20.50 -4.70 -8.08
C GLY A 12 19.17 -4.46 -7.37
N ARG A 13 18.33 -5.49 -7.31
CA ARG A 13 17.07 -5.46 -6.59
C ARG A 13 17.31 -5.12 -5.10
N GLY A 14 16.62 -4.09 -4.60
CA GLY A 14 16.75 -3.63 -3.22
C GLY A 14 18.02 -2.82 -2.94
N ALA A 15 18.84 -2.45 -3.95
CA ALA A 15 20.03 -1.64 -3.71
C ALA A 15 19.69 -0.28 -3.13
N THR A 16 18.68 0.39 -3.68
CA THR A 16 18.16 1.66 -3.17
C THR A 16 17.11 1.43 -2.08
N ASP A 17 16.16 0.56 -2.33
CA ASP A 17 15.03 0.23 -1.47
C ASP A 17 15.11 -1.24 -1.03
N MET A 18 15.62 -1.51 0.23
CA MET A 18 16.32 -0.51 1.05
C MET A 18 17.63 -1.05 1.64
N LYS A 19 18.42 -1.86 0.89
CA LYS A 19 19.70 -2.41 1.42
C LYS A 19 20.77 -1.34 1.61
N GLY A 20 20.74 -0.27 0.79
CA GLY A 20 21.65 0.88 0.96
C GLY A 20 21.42 1.57 2.31
N PRO A 21 20.21 2.04 2.63
CA PRO A 21 19.86 2.56 3.96
C PRO A 21 20.17 1.60 5.10
N LEU A 22 19.87 0.30 4.95
CA LEU A 22 20.20 -0.71 5.96
C LEU A 22 21.72 -0.78 6.22
N ALA A 23 22.54 -0.78 5.19
CA ALA A 23 24.00 -0.77 5.33
C ALA A 23 24.48 0.50 6.05
N ALA A 24 23.88 1.66 5.75
CA ALA A 24 24.19 2.92 6.41
C ALA A 24 23.82 2.89 7.91
N MET A 25 22.66 2.32 8.26
CA MET A 25 22.24 2.13 9.67
C MET A 25 23.19 1.22 10.43
N LEU A 26 23.61 0.09 9.84
CA LEU A 26 24.57 -0.82 10.47
C LEU A 26 25.94 -0.15 10.65
N ALA A 27 26.41 0.63 9.66
CA ALA A 27 27.65 1.38 9.79
C ALA A 27 27.57 2.45 10.89
N ALA A 28 26.43 3.15 11.00
CA ALA A 28 26.19 4.12 12.07
C ALA A 28 26.18 3.45 13.46
N MET A 29 25.54 2.28 13.58
CA MET A 29 25.53 1.50 14.83
C MET A 29 26.95 1.08 15.24
N LEU A 30 27.79 0.63 14.33
CA LEU A 30 29.18 0.28 14.61
C LEU A 30 29.98 1.48 15.11
N ARG A 31 29.80 2.65 14.49
CA ARG A 31 30.47 3.89 14.95
C ARG A 31 29.99 4.35 16.33
N LEU A 32 28.69 4.26 16.60
CA LEU A 32 28.13 4.60 17.92
C LEU A 32 28.66 3.69 19.03
N ARG A 33 28.90 2.41 18.74
CA ARG A 33 29.48 1.47 19.71
C ARG A 33 30.88 1.90 20.18
N GLU A 34 31.62 2.63 19.34
CA GLU A 34 32.95 3.14 19.68
C GLU A 34 32.89 4.45 20.47
N ASN A 35 31.73 5.12 20.49
CA ASN A 35 31.54 6.38 21.25
C ASN A 35 31.27 6.09 22.72
N LYS A 36 32.25 6.39 23.58
CA LYS A 36 32.17 6.16 25.03
C LYS A 36 31.15 7.07 25.74
N ASP A 37 30.75 8.18 25.11
CA ASP A 37 29.80 9.14 25.68
C ASP A 37 28.34 8.74 25.35
N TRP A 38 28.14 7.69 24.54
CA TRP A 38 26.82 7.18 24.22
C TRP A 38 26.23 6.38 25.40
N THR A 39 25.11 6.84 25.96
CA THR A 39 24.43 6.19 27.09
C THR A 39 23.08 5.55 26.74
N GLY A 40 22.62 5.68 25.51
CA GLY A 40 21.37 5.14 25.04
C GLY A 40 21.46 3.68 24.57
N SER A 41 20.33 3.12 24.18
CA SER A 41 20.24 1.85 23.46
C SER A 41 19.83 2.09 22.00
N LEU A 42 20.40 1.31 21.09
CA LEU A 42 20.10 1.36 19.68
C LEU A 42 19.80 -0.05 19.17
N THR A 43 18.64 -0.21 18.55
CA THR A 43 18.21 -1.48 17.94
C THR A 43 17.98 -1.28 16.46
N VAL A 44 18.51 -2.16 15.62
CA VAL A 44 18.20 -2.21 14.20
C VAL A 44 17.21 -3.35 13.95
N GLY A 45 16.02 -3.02 13.48
CA GLY A 45 14.99 -3.97 13.11
C GLY A 45 15.07 -4.29 11.61
N CYS A 46 15.62 -5.46 11.26
CA CYS A 46 15.59 -5.97 9.89
C CYS A 46 14.29 -6.74 9.68
N VAL A 47 13.24 -6.04 9.27
CA VAL A 47 11.91 -6.62 9.12
C VAL A 47 11.67 -7.11 7.69
N VAL A 48 10.68 -7.99 7.53
CA VAL A 48 10.29 -8.56 6.25
C VAL A 48 8.89 -8.09 5.86
N ASP A 49 8.54 -8.25 4.56
CA ASP A 49 7.19 -8.08 4.04
C ASP A 49 6.67 -6.63 4.16
N GLU A 50 7.56 -5.64 3.99
CA GLU A 50 7.20 -4.22 4.02
C GLU A 50 6.25 -3.89 2.87
N GLU A 51 6.52 -4.37 1.66
CA GLU A 51 5.81 -4.05 0.42
C GLU A 51 4.38 -4.64 0.31
N TYR A 52 4.00 -5.55 1.21
CA TYR A 52 2.73 -6.27 1.06
C TYR A 52 1.85 -6.30 2.31
N LYS A 53 2.22 -7.06 3.33
CA LYS A 53 1.37 -7.28 4.54
C LYS A 53 1.96 -6.73 5.83
N TYR A 54 3.14 -6.13 5.79
CA TYR A 54 3.79 -5.52 6.94
C TYR A 54 4.03 -6.48 8.13
N ARG A 55 4.09 -7.80 7.89
CA ARG A 55 4.17 -8.82 8.95
C ARG A 55 5.35 -8.62 9.88
N GLY A 56 6.51 -8.21 9.33
CA GLY A 56 7.71 -7.98 10.11
C GLY A 56 7.57 -6.83 11.09
N ILE A 57 7.12 -5.66 10.64
CA ILE A 57 6.93 -4.49 11.52
C ILE A 57 5.79 -4.71 12.51
N LEU A 58 4.71 -5.38 12.12
CA LEU A 58 3.62 -5.73 13.04
C LEU A 58 4.09 -6.67 14.16
N SER A 59 5.00 -7.60 13.85
CA SER A 59 5.62 -8.47 14.85
C SER A 59 6.51 -7.67 15.82
N LEU A 60 7.29 -6.71 15.29
CA LEU A 60 8.14 -5.84 16.09
C LEU A 60 7.32 -4.95 17.04
N ILE A 61 6.21 -4.38 16.56
CA ILE A 61 5.28 -3.57 17.37
C ILE A 61 4.65 -4.42 18.49
N LYS A 62 4.26 -5.66 18.19
CA LYS A 62 3.70 -6.59 19.19
C LYS A 62 4.69 -6.96 20.29
N ALA A 63 5.98 -6.88 20.03
CA ALA A 63 7.01 -7.08 21.06
C ALA A 63 7.01 -5.97 22.12
N ASN A 64 6.29 -4.88 21.88
CA ASN A 64 6.01 -3.77 22.81
C ASN A 64 7.24 -3.25 23.55
N ALA A 65 8.38 -3.14 22.86
CA ALA A 65 9.56 -2.52 23.44
C ALA A 65 9.35 -1.00 23.60
N PRO A 66 9.84 -0.40 24.66
CA PRO A 66 9.71 1.04 24.88
C PRO A 66 10.68 1.79 23.96
N TRP A 67 10.20 2.27 22.83
CA TRP A 67 10.96 3.08 21.87
C TRP A 67 10.68 4.57 22.13
N ASP A 68 11.72 5.37 22.31
CA ASP A 68 11.59 6.83 22.37
C ASP A 68 11.51 7.43 20.96
N PHE A 69 12.28 6.85 20.02
CA PHE A 69 12.37 7.30 18.62
C PHE A 69 12.49 6.13 17.66
N ALA A 70 12.08 6.35 16.42
CA ALA A 70 12.28 5.42 15.32
C ALA A 70 12.81 6.16 14.09
N VAL A 71 13.75 5.54 13.38
CA VAL A 71 14.25 5.98 12.09
C VAL A 71 13.95 4.89 11.06
N VAL A 72 13.23 5.25 10.00
CA VAL A 72 12.88 4.34 8.90
C VAL A 72 13.77 4.67 7.71
N GLY A 73 14.42 3.67 7.15
CA GLY A 73 15.46 3.83 6.14
C GLY A 73 14.94 3.84 4.71
N GLU A 74 13.87 4.56 4.43
CA GLU A 74 13.33 4.69 3.09
C GLU A 74 14.18 5.59 2.18
N PRO A 75 14.17 5.39 0.84
CA PRO A 75 14.92 6.20 -0.10
C PRO A 75 14.25 7.58 -0.30
N THR A 76 14.64 8.56 0.50
CA THR A 76 14.03 9.90 0.54
C THR A 76 14.84 10.97 -0.18
N GLY A 77 15.87 10.60 -0.96
CA GLY A 77 16.78 11.54 -1.58
C GLY A 77 17.57 12.36 -0.53
N MET A 78 17.95 11.75 0.59
CA MET A 78 18.66 12.36 1.74
C MET A 78 17.88 13.47 2.46
N LYS A 79 16.54 13.51 2.29
CA LYS A 79 15.67 14.42 3.02
C LYS A 79 15.10 13.74 4.25
N VAL A 80 14.95 14.49 5.34
CA VAL A 80 14.23 14.02 6.53
C VAL A 80 12.73 14.11 6.25
N VAL A 81 12.07 12.96 6.17
CA VAL A 81 10.62 12.84 6.03
C VAL A 81 10.03 12.56 7.41
N ARG A 82 9.06 13.36 7.84
CA ARG A 82 8.45 13.27 9.19
C ARG A 82 7.05 12.65 9.17
N GLY A 83 6.60 12.20 8.01
CA GLY A 83 5.29 11.56 7.86
C GLY A 83 5.05 11.12 6.42
N CYS A 84 4.16 10.18 6.24
CA CYS A 84 3.71 9.68 4.95
C CYS A 84 2.19 9.52 4.95
N LYS A 85 1.61 9.37 3.77
CA LYS A 85 0.20 8.98 3.63
C LYS A 85 0.03 7.55 4.13
N GLY A 86 -1.12 7.26 4.74
CA GLY A 86 -1.54 5.91 5.05
C GLY A 86 -1.96 5.14 3.79
N SER A 87 -2.18 3.84 3.92
CA SER A 87 -2.69 2.97 2.86
C SER A 87 -3.87 2.17 3.39
N CYS A 88 -5.00 2.26 2.69
CA CYS A 88 -6.19 1.44 2.91
C CYS A 88 -6.45 0.65 1.63
N ARG A 89 -6.31 -0.68 1.70
CA ARG A 89 -6.46 -1.59 0.56
C ARG A 89 -7.59 -2.56 0.83
N PHE A 90 -8.48 -2.70 -0.14
CA PHE A 90 -9.61 -3.62 -0.05
C PHE A 90 -10.04 -4.08 -1.44
N THR A 91 -10.90 -5.09 -1.47
CA THR A 91 -11.48 -5.67 -2.67
C THR A 91 -12.99 -5.53 -2.65
N ILE A 92 -13.55 -5.24 -3.82
CA ILE A 92 -15.00 -5.25 -4.04
C ILE A 92 -15.27 -6.32 -5.10
N HIS A 93 -16.32 -7.08 -4.91
CA HIS A 93 -16.77 -8.04 -5.90
C HIS A 93 -18.25 -7.85 -6.24
N THR A 94 -18.58 -8.17 -7.45
CA THR A 94 -19.96 -8.30 -7.91
C THR A 94 -20.25 -9.77 -8.17
N GLU A 95 -21.43 -10.18 -7.74
CA GLU A 95 -21.95 -11.53 -7.97
C GLU A 95 -22.98 -11.54 -9.10
N GLY A 96 -22.98 -12.59 -9.86
CA GLY A 96 -23.89 -12.81 -10.95
C GLY A 96 -24.40 -14.25 -10.99
N ARG A 97 -24.75 -14.71 -12.16
CA ARG A 97 -25.15 -16.10 -12.41
C ARG A 97 -24.59 -16.56 -13.73
N ALA A 98 -23.81 -17.65 -13.72
CA ALA A 98 -23.26 -18.22 -14.92
C ALA A 98 -24.34 -18.75 -15.86
N ALA A 99 -24.12 -18.60 -17.16
CA ALA A 99 -24.93 -19.16 -18.21
C ALA A 99 -24.08 -19.34 -19.47
N HIS A 100 -24.52 -20.15 -20.39
CA HIS A 100 -23.88 -20.26 -21.69
C HIS A 100 -24.13 -18.98 -22.52
N SER A 101 -23.13 -18.50 -23.25
CA SER A 101 -23.22 -17.24 -24.02
C SER A 101 -24.25 -17.24 -25.14
N SER A 102 -24.73 -18.41 -25.57
CA SER A 102 -25.86 -18.52 -26.52
C SER A 102 -27.24 -18.22 -25.91
N ASN A 103 -27.36 -18.22 -24.58
CA ASN A 103 -28.58 -17.86 -23.85
C ASN A 103 -28.24 -16.96 -22.64
N PRO A 104 -27.72 -15.74 -22.83
CA PRO A 104 -27.24 -14.86 -21.76
C PRO A 104 -28.39 -14.41 -20.85
N ALA A 105 -29.64 -14.42 -21.31
CA ALA A 105 -30.80 -14.04 -20.51
C ALA A 105 -31.06 -14.99 -19.32
N SER A 106 -30.52 -16.22 -19.35
CA SER A 106 -30.62 -17.16 -18.22
C SER A 106 -29.54 -16.90 -17.16
N GLY A 107 -28.60 -15.98 -17.40
CA GLY A 107 -27.54 -15.57 -16.49
C GLY A 107 -27.69 -14.13 -15.97
N SER A 108 -26.70 -13.71 -15.18
CA SER A 108 -26.49 -12.32 -14.77
C SER A 108 -25.00 -12.03 -14.83
N ASN A 109 -24.60 -11.08 -15.66
CA ASN A 109 -23.19 -10.82 -15.96
C ASN A 109 -22.55 -9.92 -14.89
N ALA A 110 -21.69 -10.50 -14.06
CA ALA A 110 -20.98 -9.79 -12.98
C ALA A 110 -20.02 -8.72 -13.52
N ILE A 111 -19.37 -8.93 -14.68
CA ILE A 111 -18.50 -7.91 -15.28
C ILE A 111 -19.31 -6.67 -15.68
N VAL A 112 -20.51 -6.86 -16.24
CA VAL A 112 -21.41 -5.74 -16.55
C VAL A 112 -21.90 -5.05 -15.28
N GLY A 113 -22.15 -5.81 -14.20
CA GLY A 113 -22.44 -5.25 -12.87
C GLY A 113 -21.31 -4.35 -12.40
N MET A 114 -20.09 -4.86 -12.38
CA MET A 114 -18.89 -4.10 -11.96
C MET A 114 -18.66 -2.86 -12.83
N SER A 115 -18.84 -2.96 -14.15
CA SER A 115 -18.65 -1.81 -15.05
C SER A 115 -19.59 -0.64 -14.77
N ARG A 116 -20.73 -0.87 -14.12
CA ARG A 116 -21.68 0.18 -13.70
C ARG A 116 -21.29 0.84 -12.40
N ALA A 117 -20.61 0.11 -11.49
CA ALA A 117 -20.14 0.64 -10.21
C ALA A 117 -18.83 1.44 -10.34
N ILE A 118 -17.94 1.06 -11.27
CA ILE A 118 -16.65 1.72 -11.48
C ILE A 118 -16.76 3.25 -11.68
N PRO A 119 -17.69 3.81 -12.48
CA PRO A 119 -17.80 5.26 -12.62
C PRO A 119 -18.07 5.99 -11.31
N SER A 120 -18.96 5.48 -10.45
CA SER A 120 -19.24 6.06 -9.13
C SER A 120 -17.99 6.03 -8.24
N MET A 121 -17.24 4.94 -8.26
CA MET A 121 -15.98 4.82 -7.52
C MET A 121 -14.95 5.84 -8.01
N ALA A 122 -14.80 6.01 -9.32
CA ALA A 122 -13.90 7.00 -9.91
C ALA A 122 -14.31 8.43 -9.51
N GLU A 123 -15.60 8.74 -9.55
CA GLU A 123 -16.13 10.03 -9.11
C GLU A 123 -15.85 10.29 -7.62
N TYR A 124 -16.01 9.29 -6.76
CA TYR A 124 -15.65 9.41 -5.35
C TYR A 124 -14.16 9.68 -5.14
N PHE A 125 -13.28 9.02 -5.92
CA PHE A 125 -11.84 9.27 -5.83
C PHE A 125 -11.47 10.70 -6.26
N GLU A 126 -12.14 11.24 -7.27
CA GLU A 126 -11.88 12.57 -7.78
C GLU A 126 -12.48 13.68 -6.91
N ASN A 127 -13.65 13.47 -6.34
CA ASN A 127 -14.44 14.50 -5.67
C ASN A 127 -14.60 14.24 -4.16
N GLY A 128 -14.90 13.01 -3.74
CA GLY A 128 -15.10 12.64 -2.34
C GLY A 128 -13.80 12.64 -1.53
N LEU A 129 -12.78 11.94 -2.01
CA LEU A 129 -11.49 11.85 -1.30
C LEU A 129 -10.73 13.16 -1.22
N THR A 130 -10.88 14.05 -2.21
CA THR A 130 -10.15 15.33 -2.27
C THR A 130 -10.53 16.30 -1.15
N GLN A 131 -11.70 16.14 -0.53
CA GLN A 131 -12.09 16.92 0.67
C GLN A 131 -11.17 16.61 1.87
N PHE A 132 -10.60 15.41 1.94
CA PHE A 132 -9.62 15.05 2.96
C PHE A 132 -8.24 15.48 2.51
N SER A 133 -7.84 16.69 2.90
CA SER A 133 -6.53 17.25 2.56
C SER A 133 -5.78 17.67 3.83
N ARG A 134 -4.46 17.51 3.81
CA ARG A 134 -3.58 17.92 4.91
C ARG A 134 -2.41 18.69 4.36
N GLU A 135 -2.08 19.80 5.02
CA GLU A 135 -0.90 20.59 4.67
C GLU A 135 0.37 19.72 4.66
N GLY A 136 1.17 19.82 3.61
CA GLY A 136 2.38 19.01 3.39
C GLY A 136 2.13 17.63 2.78
N PHE A 137 0.87 17.12 2.74
CA PHE A 137 0.52 15.81 2.19
C PHE A 137 -0.37 15.89 0.95
N GLY A 138 -1.06 17.04 0.76
CA GLY A 138 -2.08 17.18 -0.26
C GLY A 138 -3.35 16.37 0.07
N PRO A 139 -4.23 16.13 -0.91
CA PRO A 139 -5.47 15.39 -0.72
C PRO A 139 -5.25 13.87 -0.61
N SER A 140 -6.21 13.16 -0.02
CA SER A 140 -6.34 11.72 -0.16
C SER A 140 -6.56 11.35 -1.63
N THR A 141 -6.12 10.16 -2.03
CA THR A 141 -6.24 9.69 -3.41
C THR A 141 -6.67 8.23 -3.44
N GLY A 142 -7.45 7.83 -4.44
CA GLY A 142 -7.88 6.45 -4.65
C GLY A 142 -7.55 5.98 -6.06
N SER A 143 -7.35 4.67 -6.21
CA SER A 143 -7.12 4.01 -7.49
C SER A 143 -7.65 2.59 -7.49
N ILE A 144 -8.28 2.19 -8.60
CA ILE A 144 -8.54 0.79 -8.91
C ILE A 144 -7.27 0.24 -9.55
N GLY A 145 -6.58 -0.67 -8.84
CA GLY A 145 -5.30 -1.21 -9.28
C GLY A 145 -5.41 -2.51 -10.07
N LEU A 146 -6.42 -3.33 -9.78
CA LEU A 146 -6.65 -4.62 -10.44
C LEU A 146 -8.14 -4.80 -10.73
N ILE A 147 -8.44 -5.53 -11.82
CA ILE A 147 -9.77 -6.05 -12.13
C ILE A 147 -9.64 -7.46 -12.70
N GLU A 148 -10.43 -8.38 -12.15
CA GLU A 148 -10.49 -9.76 -12.62
C GLU A 148 -11.95 -10.23 -12.70
N GLY A 149 -12.31 -10.99 -13.74
CA GLY A 149 -13.68 -11.50 -13.88
C GLY A 149 -13.84 -12.49 -15.01
N GLY A 150 -14.81 -13.39 -14.81
CA GLY A 150 -15.16 -14.43 -15.78
C GLY A 150 -14.19 -15.62 -15.77
N SER A 151 -14.65 -16.74 -16.35
CA SER A 151 -13.92 -18.01 -16.41
C SER A 151 -13.74 -18.52 -17.85
N GLY A 152 -14.44 -17.94 -18.82
CA GLY A 152 -14.34 -18.33 -20.22
C GLY A 152 -15.18 -17.45 -21.13
N ILE A 153 -14.73 -17.27 -22.38
CA ILE A 153 -15.37 -16.35 -23.35
C ILE A 153 -16.80 -16.74 -23.72
N ASN A 154 -17.15 -18.02 -23.59
CA ASN A 154 -18.47 -18.57 -23.88
C ASN A 154 -19.35 -18.75 -22.63
N ILE A 155 -18.98 -18.14 -21.50
CA ILE A 155 -19.71 -18.23 -20.23
C ILE A 155 -20.05 -16.80 -19.79
N VAL A 156 -21.31 -16.54 -19.41
CA VAL A 156 -21.71 -15.32 -18.72
C VAL A 156 -21.03 -15.30 -17.35
N PRO A 157 -20.22 -14.28 -17.01
CA PRO A 157 -19.49 -14.25 -15.76
C PRO A 157 -20.40 -14.17 -14.53
N ASP A 158 -20.16 -15.01 -13.55
CA ASP A 158 -20.86 -15.02 -12.26
C ASP A 158 -20.10 -14.28 -11.15
N ARG A 159 -18.84 -13.88 -11.40
CA ARG A 159 -18.05 -13.08 -10.49
C ARG A 159 -17.15 -12.10 -11.24
N CYS A 160 -17.03 -10.89 -10.70
CA CYS A 160 -16.01 -9.93 -11.04
C CYS A 160 -15.50 -9.27 -9.76
N GLU A 161 -14.21 -9.02 -9.71
CA GLU A 161 -13.53 -8.45 -8.53
C GLU A 161 -12.62 -7.30 -8.94
N ILE A 162 -12.56 -6.25 -8.13
CA ILE A 162 -11.59 -5.17 -8.25
C ILE A 162 -10.82 -4.99 -6.94
N SER A 163 -9.55 -4.62 -7.04
CA SER A 163 -8.72 -4.24 -5.89
C SER A 163 -8.45 -2.73 -5.91
N ILE A 164 -8.69 -2.10 -4.78
CA ILE A 164 -8.60 -0.65 -4.58
C ILE A 164 -7.49 -0.34 -3.60
N ASP A 165 -6.71 0.71 -3.88
CA ASP A 165 -5.74 1.32 -2.95
C ASP A 165 -6.14 2.78 -2.72
N ILE A 166 -6.45 3.13 -1.48
CA ILE A 166 -6.69 4.51 -1.04
C ILE A 166 -5.52 4.97 -0.20
N ARG A 167 -4.93 6.11 -0.56
CA ARG A 167 -3.89 6.79 0.22
C ARG A 167 -4.52 7.85 1.10
N THR A 168 -4.55 7.59 2.39
CA THR A 168 -5.15 8.46 3.40
C THR A 168 -4.16 9.50 3.92
N VAL A 169 -4.66 10.63 4.40
CA VAL A 169 -3.82 11.66 5.04
C VAL A 169 -3.80 11.47 6.56
N PRO A 170 -2.75 11.95 7.26
CA PRO A 170 -2.68 11.85 8.71
C PRO A 170 -3.90 12.49 9.41
N GLY A 171 -4.50 11.73 10.32
CA GLY A 171 -5.69 12.15 11.08
C GLY A 171 -7.03 11.89 10.37
N GLN A 172 -7.01 11.32 9.17
CA GLN A 172 -8.24 10.88 8.50
C GLN A 172 -8.78 9.61 9.18
N ASP A 173 -10.06 9.62 9.53
CA ASP A 173 -10.76 8.44 10.04
C ASP A 173 -11.05 7.50 8.86
N THR A 174 -10.32 6.39 8.81
CA THR A 174 -10.42 5.40 7.74
C THR A 174 -11.77 4.67 7.76
N ASP A 175 -12.33 4.40 8.94
CA ASP A 175 -13.61 3.70 9.05
C ASP A 175 -14.77 4.61 8.61
N ALA A 176 -14.70 5.90 8.94
CA ALA A 176 -15.68 6.87 8.46
C ALA A 176 -15.61 7.03 6.94
N MET A 177 -14.39 7.11 6.38
CA MET A 177 -14.16 7.18 4.94
C MET A 177 -14.72 5.95 4.21
N LEU A 178 -14.52 4.74 4.75
CA LEU A 178 -15.05 3.51 4.14
C LEU A 178 -16.57 3.48 4.15
N ARG A 179 -17.21 3.92 5.23
CA ARG A 179 -18.68 4.04 5.27
C ARG A 179 -19.20 5.04 4.25
N GLU A 180 -18.58 6.21 4.13
CA GLU A 180 -18.93 7.21 3.13
C GLU A 180 -18.77 6.66 1.69
N PHE A 181 -17.69 5.91 1.45
CA PHE A 181 -17.48 5.24 0.17
C PHE A 181 -18.57 4.20 -0.14
N GLU A 182 -18.93 3.36 0.85
CA GLU A 182 -20.00 2.36 0.70
C GLU A 182 -21.37 2.99 0.40
N GLU A 183 -21.66 4.16 0.98
CA GLU A 183 -22.89 4.90 0.72
C GLU A 183 -22.92 5.57 -0.66
N PHE A 184 -21.74 5.90 -1.19
CA PHE A 184 -21.61 6.60 -2.48
C PHE A 184 -21.68 5.64 -3.68
N VAL A 185 -21.20 4.41 -3.56
CA VAL A 185 -21.07 3.41 -4.64
C VAL A 185 -22.31 2.55 -4.78
#